data_9d7076b60f4438300823d750ffb0de89
#
_entry.id   9d7076b60f4438300823d750ffb0de89
#
_cell.length_a   1.000
_cell.length_b   1.000
_cell.length_c   1.000
_cell.angle_alpha   90.00
_cell.angle_beta   90.00
_cell.angle_gamma   90.00
#
_symmetry.space_group_name_H-M   'P 1'
#
loop_
_entity.id
_entity.type
_entity.pdbx_description
1 polymer ?
#
loop_
_entity_poly.entity_id
_entity_poly.type
_entity_poly.pdbx_seq_one_letter_code
_entity_poly.pdbx_strand_id
1 'polypeptide(L)'
;MSKDGAMILHAELAAPEVPVREAAGHSGGSTDVGDVQHLMPVYTFNTGGVKGGLHQINFEVTNEEEAYIDTAKMFALAAYGLLKEKAARSKELVKNYKPVFKDSAEYTKFMEQFDSKEVLD
;
A
#
# COMPACT_ATOMS: atom_id res chain seq x y z
N MET A 1 -0.26 8.67 -5.32
CA MET A 1 -0.91 9.43 -4.23
C MET A 1 0.07 10.50 -3.77
N SER A 2 -0.35 11.74 -3.57
CA SER A 2 0.52 12.73 -2.95
C SER A 2 0.85 12.26 -1.53
N LYS A 3 2.07 12.54 -1.06
CA LYS A 3 2.51 12.27 0.33
C LYS A 3 1.44 12.71 1.35
N ASP A 4 0.83 13.85 1.09
CA ASP A 4 -0.15 14.49 1.93
C ASP A 4 -1.48 13.70 2.03
N GLY A 5 -1.92 13.10 0.94
CA GLY A 5 -3.18 12.32 0.93
C GLY A 5 -3.08 11.01 1.71
N ALA A 6 -1.92 10.35 1.68
CA ALA A 6 -1.68 9.14 2.47
C ALA A 6 -1.63 9.46 3.98
N MET A 7 -0.93 10.52 4.36
CA MET A 7 -0.82 10.96 5.74
C MET A 7 -2.15 11.39 6.34
N ILE A 8 -2.97 12.13 5.60
CA ILE A 8 -4.30 12.54 6.07
C ILE A 8 -5.17 11.31 6.30
N LEU A 9 -5.13 10.33 5.40
CA LEU A 9 -5.89 9.10 5.57
C LEU A 9 -5.44 8.30 6.80
N HIS A 10 -4.14 8.23 7.07
CA HIS A 10 -3.59 7.62 8.28
C HIS A 10 -4.07 8.30 9.56
N ALA A 11 -3.97 9.61 9.62
CA ALA A 11 -4.35 10.38 10.82
C ALA A 11 -5.84 10.30 11.12
N GLU A 12 -6.70 10.27 10.09
CA GLU A 12 -8.15 10.22 10.25
C GLU A 12 -8.70 8.82 10.51
N LEU A 13 -7.99 7.78 10.12
CA LEU A 13 -8.44 6.39 10.24
C LEU A 13 -7.80 5.66 11.42
N ALA A 14 -6.67 6.13 11.90
CA ALA A 14 -6.05 5.55 13.10
C ALA A 14 -6.93 5.85 14.31
N ALA A 15 -7.29 4.80 15.06
CA ALA A 15 -7.84 4.98 16.37
C ALA A 15 -6.76 5.68 17.25
N PRO A 16 -7.15 6.55 18.18
CA PRO A 16 -6.18 7.27 19.02
C PRO A 16 -5.20 6.36 19.78
N GLU A 17 -5.60 5.13 20.03
CA GLU A 17 -4.80 4.10 20.69
C GLU A 17 -3.79 3.40 19.78
N VAL A 18 -3.90 3.57 18.45
CA VAL A 18 -2.94 3.00 17.50
C VAL A 18 -1.88 4.05 17.16
N PRO A 19 -0.63 3.87 17.60
CA PRO A 19 0.42 4.84 17.33
C PRO A 19 0.79 4.82 15.84
N VAL A 20 0.45 5.88 15.14
CA VAL A 20 0.84 6.07 13.73
C VAL A 20 2.11 6.91 13.69
N ARG A 21 3.14 6.38 13.05
CA ARG A 21 4.39 7.09 12.79
C ARG A 21 4.50 7.41 11.31
N GLU A 22 4.95 8.61 11.02
CA GLU A 22 5.29 8.99 9.65
C GLU A 22 6.47 8.14 9.17
N ALA A 23 6.27 7.40 8.07
CA ALA A 23 7.37 6.76 7.37
C ALA A 23 8.07 7.80 6.50
N ALA A 24 9.21 8.26 6.94
CA ALA A 24 10.05 9.16 6.17
C ALA A 24 10.93 8.36 5.21
N GLY A 25 10.90 8.71 3.92
CA GLY A 25 11.92 8.29 2.98
C GLY A 25 11.43 7.44 1.81
N HIS A 26 12.34 7.27 0.87
CA HIS A 26 12.19 6.41 -0.29
C HIS A 26 12.63 4.99 0.10
N SER A 27 11.80 3.99 -0.17
CA SER A 27 12.17 2.59 -0.02
C SER A 27 12.84 2.09 -1.30
N GLY A 28 13.98 1.43 -1.16
CA GLY A 28 14.65 0.74 -2.27
C GLY A 28 14.07 -0.66 -2.57
N GLY A 29 13.07 -1.08 -1.82
CA GLY A 29 12.35 -2.34 -2.07
C GLY A 29 11.41 -2.25 -3.27
N SER A 30 11.21 -3.38 -3.95
CA SER A 30 10.23 -3.55 -5.01
C SER A 30 9.04 -4.38 -4.55
N THR A 31 7.88 -4.13 -5.14
CA THR A 31 6.65 -4.87 -4.86
C THR A 31 5.68 -4.72 -6.04
N ASP A 32 4.89 -5.74 -6.30
CA ASP A 32 3.84 -5.76 -7.32
C ASP A 32 2.78 -4.66 -7.11
N VAL A 33 2.68 -4.12 -5.89
CA VAL A 33 1.84 -2.96 -5.59
C VAL A 33 2.25 -1.74 -6.43
N GLY A 34 3.53 -1.63 -6.80
CA GLY A 34 4.03 -0.60 -7.71
C GLY A 34 3.32 -0.64 -9.06
N ASP A 35 3.14 -1.83 -9.61
CA ASP A 35 2.46 -2.05 -10.89
C ASP A 35 0.99 -1.64 -10.81
N VAL A 36 0.30 -2.05 -9.75
CA VAL A 36 -1.10 -1.68 -9.51
C VAL A 36 -1.27 -0.16 -9.37
N GLN A 37 -0.31 0.51 -8.73
CA GLN A 37 -0.33 1.98 -8.57
C GLN A 37 -0.24 2.74 -9.90
N HIS A 38 0.26 2.11 -10.96
CA HIS A 38 0.27 2.74 -12.28
C HIS A 38 -1.10 2.79 -12.94
N LEU A 39 -2.05 1.98 -12.45
CA LEU A 39 -3.40 1.84 -12.99
C LEU A 39 -4.49 2.43 -12.09
N MET A 40 -4.33 2.35 -10.76
CA MET A 40 -5.35 2.75 -9.81
C MET A 40 -4.73 3.25 -8.49
N PRO A 41 -5.46 4.05 -7.70
CA PRO A 41 -4.99 4.45 -6.39
C PRO A 41 -4.88 3.24 -5.46
N VAL A 42 -3.74 3.12 -4.78
CA VAL A 42 -3.47 2.07 -3.80
C VAL A 42 -3.13 2.70 -2.46
N TYR A 43 -3.66 2.14 -1.41
CA TYR A 43 -3.33 2.50 -0.04
C TYR A 43 -2.39 1.45 0.55
N THR A 44 -1.22 1.90 0.98
CA THR A 44 -0.22 1.04 1.62
C THR A 44 0.17 1.61 2.97
N PHE A 45 0.39 0.73 3.93
CA PHE A 45 0.94 1.08 5.23
C PHE A 45 1.80 -0.07 5.76
N ASN A 46 2.74 0.26 6.60
CA ASN A 46 3.54 -0.72 7.31
C ASN A 46 2.94 -0.96 8.70
N THR A 47 3.09 -2.17 9.19
CA THR A 47 2.67 -2.58 10.53
C THR A 47 3.90 -2.81 11.40
N GLY A 48 3.72 -2.71 12.71
CA GLY A 48 4.77 -2.93 13.69
C GLY A 48 4.73 -4.32 14.31
N GLY A 49 5.31 -4.45 15.51
CA GLY A 49 5.29 -5.69 16.27
C GLY A 49 6.27 -6.76 15.78
N VAL A 50 7.16 -6.43 14.86
CA VAL A 50 8.15 -7.33 14.28
C VAL A 50 9.56 -6.79 14.43
N LYS A 51 10.55 -7.69 14.41
CA LYS A 51 11.97 -7.39 14.50
C LYS A 51 12.75 -8.25 13.50
N GLY A 52 13.95 -7.84 13.19
CA GLY A 52 14.82 -8.51 12.21
C GLY A 52 14.73 -7.89 10.81
N GLY A 53 15.49 -8.43 9.89
CA GLY A 53 15.49 -8.00 8.49
C GLY A 53 14.41 -8.73 7.68
N LEU A 54 13.76 -8.02 6.76
CA LEU A 54 12.85 -8.66 5.81
C LEU A 54 13.60 -9.75 5.01
N HIS A 55 12.97 -10.90 4.84
CA HIS A 55 13.53 -12.08 4.16
C HIS A 55 14.77 -12.69 4.86
N GLN A 56 14.99 -12.40 6.13
CA GLN A 56 16.08 -12.96 6.91
C GLN A 56 15.57 -13.98 7.94
N ILE A 57 16.43 -14.92 8.32
CA ILE A 57 16.11 -15.97 9.28
C ILE A 57 15.80 -15.43 10.70
N ASN A 58 16.25 -14.22 11.00
CA ASN A 58 16.01 -13.55 12.28
C ASN A 58 14.74 -12.66 12.28
N PHE A 59 13.91 -12.76 11.26
CA PHE A 59 12.62 -12.07 11.25
C PHE A 59 11.65 -12.78 12.20
N GLU A 60 11.16 -12.07 13.19
CA GLU A 60 10.30 -12.62 14.22
C GLU A 60 9.21 -11.61 14.66
N VAL A 61 8.08 -12.13 15.12
CA VAL A 61 7.05 -11.33 15.79
C VAL A 61 7.47 -11.15 17.25
N THR A 62 7.60 -9.91 17.70
CA THR A 62 8.01 -9.55 19.06
C THR A 62 6.89 -8.95 19.89
N ASN A 63 5.82 -8.48 19.24
CA ASN A 63 4.61 -7.97 19.87
C ASN A 63 3.39 -8.40 19.04
N GLU A 64 2.70 -9.43 19.50
CA GLU A 64 1.55 -10.00 18.80
C GLU A 64 0.36 -9.05 18.72
N GLU A 65 0.13 -8.23 19.74
CA GLU A 65 -0.95 -7.24 19.73
C GLU A 65 -0.73 -6.21 18.62
N GLU A 66 0.45 -5.64 18.53
CA GLU A 66 0.81 -4.69 17.49
C GLU A 66 0.80 -5.33 16.10
N ALA A 67 1.38 -6.53 15.98
CA ALA A 67 1.50 -7.21 14.69
C ALA A 67 0.15 -7.69 14.13
N TYR A 68 -0.75 -8.18 14.98
CA TYR A 68 -2.00 -8.81 14.52
C TYR A 68 -3.22 -7.93 14.79
N ILE A 69 -3.39 -7.49 16.03
CA ILE A 69 -4.62 -6.79 16.44
C ILE A 69 -4.64 -5.37 15.90
N ASP A 70 -3.57 -4.61 16.05
CA ASP A 70 -3.52 -3.24 15.56
C ASP A 70 -3.48 -3.20 14.02
N THR A 71 -2.82 -4.17 13.40
CA THR A 71 -2.89 -4.37 11.95
C THR A 71 -4.32 -4.61 11.48
N ALA A 72 -5.06 -5.50 12.13
CA ALA A 72 -6.45 -5.78 11.80
C ALA A 72 -7.35 -4.54 12.00
N LYS A 73 -7.15 -3.79 13.09
CA LYS A 73 -7.86 -2.51 13.32
C LYS A 73 -7.57 -1.50 12.21
N MET A 74 -6.32 -1.38 11.78
CA MET A 74 -5.94 -0.46 10.69
C MET A 74 -6.65 -0.81 9.38
N PHE A 75 -6.70 -2.08 8.99
CA PHE A 75 -7.43 -2.51 7.81
C PHE A 75 -8.94 -2.24 7.94
N ALA A 76 -9.53 -2.57 9.07
CA ALA A 76 -10.96 -2.36 9.30
C ALA A 76 -11.34 -0.86 9.25
N LEU A 77 -10.55 -0.01 9.89
CA LEU A 77 -10.76 1.44 9.90
C LEU A 77 -10.54 2.06 8.51
N ALA A 78 -9.51 1.62 7.77
CA ALA A 78 -9.28 2.06 6.41
C ALA A 78 -10.46 1.69 5.49
N ALA A 79 -10.91 0.44 5.55
CA ALA A 79 -12.07 -0.01 4.77
C ALA A 79 -13.34 0.77 5.16
N TYR A 80 -13.61 0.93 6.46
CA TYR A 80 -14.74 1.71 6.93
C TYR A 80 -14.69 3.17 6.44
N GLY A 81 -13.55 3.84 6.60
CA GLY A 81 -13.37 5.22 6.17
C GLY A 81 -13.54 5.42 4.66
N LEU A 82 -13.13 4.43 3.86
CA LEU A 82 -13.30 4.46 2.41
C LEU A 82 -14.73 4.15 1.95
N LEU A 83 -15.48 3.34 2.72
CA LEU A 83 -16.82 2.87 2.32
C LEU A 83 -17.96 3.67 2.95
N LYS A 84 -17.75 4.31 4.09
CA LYS A 84 -18.78 5.12 4.74
C LYS A 84 -19.32 6.22 3.79
N GLU A 85 -20.49 6.76 4.08
CA GLU A 85 -21.11 7.83 3.30
C GLU A 85 -21.27 7.48 1.80
N LYS A 86 -21.71 6.26 1.52
CA LYS A 86 -21.86 5.74 0.13
C LYS A 86 -20.55 5.78 -0.67
N ALA A 87 -19.42 5.57 0.00
CA ALA A 87 -18.08 5.59 -0.53
C ALA A 87 -17.68 6.94 -1.17
N ALA A 88 -18.14 8.05 -0.61
CA ALA A 88 -17.88 9.37 -1.16
C ALA A 88 -16.38 9.63 -1.31
N ARG A 89 -15.59 9.28 -0.27
CA ARG A 89 -14.14 9.46 -0.27
C ARG A 89 -13.42 8.59 -1.31
N SER A 90 -13.80 7.32 -1.43
CA SER A 90 -13.22 6.44 -2.45
C SER A 90 -13.50 6.94 -3.86
N LYS A 91 -14.72 7.42 -4.11
CA LYS A 91 -15.09 8.00 -5.41
C LYS A 91 -14.28 9.25 -5.73
N GLU A 92 -14.04 10.09 -4.73
CA GLU A 92 -13.19 11.28 -4.90
C GLU A 92 -11.74 10.91 -5.19
N LEU A 93 -11.18 9.95 -4.45
CA LEU A 93 -9.81 9.45 -4.67
C LEU A 93 -9.66 8.90 -6.10
N VAL A 94 -10.58 8.05 -6.55
CA VAL A 94 -10.55 7.50 -7.92
C VAL A 94 -10.70 8.59 -8.97
N LYS A 95 -11.60 9.56 -8.75
CA LYS A 95 -11.81 10.67 -9.68
C LYS A 95 -10.57 11.56 -9.84
N ASN A 96 -9.86 11.79 -8.75
CA ASN A 96 -8.70 12.69 -8.74
C ASN A 96 -7.38 11.98 -9.06
N TYR A 97 -7.40 10.65 -9.09
CA TYR A 97 -6.22 9.86 -9.42
C TYR A 97 -5.86 10.00 -10.90
N LYS A 98 -4.57 10.17 -11.16
CA LYS A 98 -4.02 10.24 -12.52
C LYS A 98 -3.16 9.01 -12.75
N PRO A 99 -3.70 7.95 -13.37
CA PRO A 99 -2.93 6.76 -13.67
C PRO A 99 -1.81 7.08 -14.68
N VAL A 100 -0.74 6.30 -14.62
CA VAL A 100 0.35 6.40 -15.60
C VAL A 100 -0.09 5.77 -16.93
N PHE A 101 -0.80 4.65 -16.86
CA PHE A 101 -1.37 3.96 -18.03
C PHE A 101 -2.89 4.11 -18.02
N LYS A 102 -3.45 4.24 -19.21
CA LYS A 102 -4.89 4.42 -19.40
C LYS A 102 -5.69 3.21 -18.92
N ASP A 103 -5.17 2.01 -19.16
CA ASP A 103 -5.80 0.73 -18.82
C ASP A 103 -4.75 -0.39 -18.74
N SER A 104 -5.18 -1.56 -18.34
CA SER A 104 -4.32 -2.74 -18.21
C SER A 104 -3.72 -3.20 -19.53
N ALA A 105 -4.38 -2.97 -20.65
CA ALA A 105 -3.88 -3.36 -21.96
C ALA A 105 -2.67 -2.50 -22.37
N GLU A 106 -2.72 -1.20 -22.11
CA GLU A 106 -1.58 -0.31 -22.33
C GLU A 106 -0.39 -0.67 -21.42
N TYR A 107 -0.66 -0.98 -20.16
CA TYR A 107 0.36 -1.47 -19.23
C TYR A 107 0.99 -2.78 -19.71
N THR A 108 0.19 -3.78 -20.08
CA THR A 108 0.70 -5.06 -20.58
C THR A 108 1.59 -4.87 -21.80
N LYS A 109 1.14 -4.07 -22.77
CA LYS A 109 1.94 -3.73 -23.95
C LYS A 109 3.27 -3.06 -23.61
N PHE A 110 3.26 -2.21 -22.60
CA PHE A 110 4.50 -1.59 -22.11
C PHE A 110 5.44 -2.63 -21.50
N MET A 111 4.90 -3.58 -20.73
CA MET A 111 5.70 -4.62 -20.07
C MET A 111 6.27 -5.64 -21.06
N GLU A 112 5.58 -5.94 -22.16
CA GLU A 112 6.03 -6.88 -23.21
C GLU A 112 7.40 -6.53 -23.78
N GLN A 113 7.80 -5.26 -23.76
CA GLN A 113 9.13 -4.83 -24.22
C GLN A 113 10.29 -5.34 -23.34
N PHE A 114 10.00 -5.77 -22.11
CA PHE A 114 10.98 -6.31 -21.18
C PHE A 114 11.01 -7.84 -21.15
N ASP A 115 10.11 -8.49 -21.88
CA ASP A 115 10.09 -9.94 -22.01
C ASP A 115 11.29 -10.41 -22.85
N SER A 116 12.15 -11.23 -22.27
CA SER A 116 13.23 -11.91 -22.96
C SER A 116 13.08 -13.41 -22.79
N LYS A 117 13.21 -14.16 -23.89
CA LYS A 117 13.31 -15.61 -23.87
C LYS A 117 14.76 -15.99 -24.17
N GLU A 118 15.47 -16.44 -23.14
CA GLU A 118 16.75 -17.13 -23.34
C GLU A 118 16.46 -18.63 -23.46
N VAL A 119 16.89 -19.21 -24.56
CA VAL A 119 16.96 -20.67 -24.70
C VAL A 119 18.34 -21.07 -24.24
N LEU A 120 18.42 -21.71 -23.10
CA LEU A 120 19.66 -22.33 -22.62
C LEU A 120 19.83 -23.65 -23.38
N ASP A 121 20.85 -23.71 -24.24
CA ASP A 121 21.30 -24.94 -24.94
C ASP A 121 21.95 -25.91 -23.96
#